data_db87319f496f672e76e21638041213e4
#
_entry.id   db87319f496f672e76e21638041213e4
#
_cell.length_a   1.000
_cell.length_b   1.000
_cell.length_c   1.000
_cell.angle_alpha   90.00
_cell.angle_beta   90.00
_cell.angle_gamma   90.00
#
_symmetry.space_group_name_H-M   'P 1'
#
loop_
_entity.id
_entity.type
_entity.pdbx_description
1 polymer ?
#
loop_
_entity_poly.entity_id
_entity_poly.type
_entity_poly.pdbx_seq_one_letter_code
_entity_poly.pdbx_strand_id
1 'polypeptide(L)' 'MEYQVDATGLKCPEPVMMLHAAIRKASSGDVVCLTATDPSTQRDVAKFCDFLGHELVEHHQDGTGFLYRVKKAG' A
#
# COMPACT_ATOMS: atom_id res chain seq x y z
N MET A 1 -12.80 5.59 -6.35
CA MET A 1 -11.73 5.71 -7.32
C MET A 1 -10.53 4.88 -6.88
N GLU A 2 -9.81 4.32 -7.82
CA GLU A 2 -8.66 3.48 -7.51
C GLU A 2 -7.39 4.10 -8.05
N TYR A 3 -6.34 4.14 -7.22
CA TYR A 3 -5.03 4.68 -7.59
C TYR A 3 -4.04 3.52 -7.71
N GLN A 4 -3.18 3.60 -8.71
CA GLN A 4 -2.14 2.59 -8.93
C GLN A 4 -0.79 3.16 -8.54
N VAL A 5 -0.07 2.46 -7.67
CA VAL A 5 1.27 2.86 -7.24
C VAL A 5 2.23 1.72 -7.52
N ASP A 6 3.25 2.00 -8.32
CA ASP A 6 4.28 1.01 -8.65
C ASP A 6 5.53 1.30 -7.85
N ALA A 7 5.80 0.46 -6.85
CA ALA A 7 6.99 0.54 -6.02
C ALA A 7 7.93 -0.64 -6.29
N THR A 8 7.80 -1.26 -7.47
CA THR A 8 8.66 -2.38 -7.86
C THR A 8 10.13 -1.97 -7.83
N GLY A 9 10.96 -2.81 -7.22
CA GLY A 9 12.39 -2.55 -7.15
C GLY A 9 12.81 -1.61 -6.02
N LEU A 10 11.87 -0.98 -5.34
CA LEU A 10 12.17 -0.10 -4.23
C LEU A 10 12.25 -0.87 -2.92
N LYS A 11 13.04 -0.37 -1.99
CA LYS A 11 13.25 -0.99 -0.68
C LYS A 11 12.70 -0.11 0.43
N CYS A 12 12.38 -0.75 1.56
CA CYS A 12 11.91 -0.07 2.75
C CYS A 12 12.84 1.12 3.08
N PRO A 13 12.29 2.31 3.36
CA PRO A 13 10.88 2.60 3.58
C PRO A 13 10.15 3.18 2.35
N GLU A 14 10.75 3.15 1.17
CA GLU A 14 10.20 3.84 0.00
C GLU A 14 8.81 3.37 -0.41
N PRO A 15 8.52 2.04 -0.46
CA PRO A 15 7.18 1.62 -0.87
C PRO A 15 6.07 2.18 0.02
N VAL A 16 6.25 2.16 1.34
CA VAL A 16 5.23 2.66 2.26
C VAL A 16 5.15 4.18 2.20
N MET A 17 6.26 4.85 1.89
CA MET A 17 6.24 6.30 1.70
C MET A 17 5.43 6.68 0.46
N MET A 18 5.56 5.91 -0.62
CA MET A 18 4.75 6.11 -1.82
C MET A 18 3.28 5.85 -1.55
N LEU A 19 2.99 4.81 -0.77
CA LEU A 19 1.62 4.51 -0.37
C LEU A 19 1.03 5.68 0.43
N HIS A 20 1.79 6.21 1.35
CA HIS A 20 1.35 7.35 2.17
C HIS A 20 1.01 8.55 1.28
N ALA A 21 1.89 8.86 0.33
CA ALA A 21 1.67 9.99 -0.58
C ALA A 21 0.40 9.81 -1.40
N ALA A 22 0.14 8.59 -1.88
CA ALA A 22 -1.07 8.30 -2.66
C ALA A 22 -2.32 8.41 -1.78
N ILE A 23 -2.25 7.88 -0.56
CA ILE A 23 -3.38 7.94 0.38
C ILE A 23 -3.73 9.39 0.71
N ARG A 24 -2.73 10.26 0.85
CA ARG A 24 -2.99 11.67 1.14
C ARG A 24 -3.73 12.37 0.00
N LYS A 25 -3.52 11.93 -1.23
CA LYS A 25 -4.19 12.50 -2.40
C LYS A 25 -5.57 11.90 -2.61
N ALA A 26 -5.82 10.72 -2.06
CA ALA A 26 -7.09 10.02 -2.24
C ALA A 26 -8.19 10.63 -1.37
N SER A 27 -9.42 10.35 -1.75
CA SER A 27 -10.59 10.71 -0.96
C SER A 27 -11.01 9.54 -0.09
N SER A 28 -11.78 9.83 0.95
CA SER A 28 -12.32 8.80 1.82
C SER A 28 -13.06 7.73 1.00
N GLY A 29 -12.73 6.48 1.24
CA GLY A 29 -13.34 5.36 0.51
C GLY A 29 -12.60 4.96 -0.76
N ASP A 30 -11.66 5.77 -1.22
CA ASP A 30 -10.85 5.41 -2.39
C ASP A 30 -9.88 4.28 -2.03
N VAL A 31 -9.49 3.52 -3.04
CA VAL A 31 -8.58 2.39 -2.88
C VAL A 31 -7.26 2.70 -3.58
N VAL A 32 -6.16 2.47 -2.89
CA VAL A 32 -4.81 2.57 -3.46
C VAL A 32 -4.27 1.16 -3.65
N CYS A 33 -3.87 0.86 -4.87
CA CYS A 33 -3.28 -0.43 -5.21
C CYS A 33 -1.77 -0.26 -5.31
N LEU A 34 -1.04 -0.87 -4.38
CA LEU A 34 0.42 -0.78 -4.31
C LEU A 34 1.05 -2.09 -4.78
N THR A 35 1.98 -1.99 -5.71
CA THR A 35 2.78 -3.13 -6.15
C THR A 35 4.20 -2.94 -5.66
N ALA A 36 4.79 -3.96 -5.04
CA ALA A 36 6.12 -3.88 -4.48
C ALA A 36 6.84 -5.23 -4.61
N THR A 37 8.15 -5.21 -4.46
CA THR A 37 8.95 -6.44 -4.49
C THR A 37 9.74 -6.66 -3.20
N ASP A 38 9.76 -5.67 -2.30
CA ASP A 38 10.47 -5.80 -1.03
C ASP A 38 9.62 -6.59 -0.04
N PRO A 39 10.11 -7.73 0.49
CA PRO A 39 9.34 -8.52 1.46
C PRO A 39 8.96 -7.77 2.73
N SER A 40 9.71 -6.74 3.11
CA SER A 40 9.38 -5.96 4.32
C SER A 40 8.08 -5.18 4.16
N THR A 41 7.57 -5.02 2.92
CA THR A 41 6.30 -4.34 2.70
C THR A 41 5.14 -5.07 3.35
N GLN A 42 5.24 -6.40 3.52
CA GLN A 42 4.19 -7.16 4.21
C GLN A 42 3.94 -6.60 5.60
N ARG A 43 5.02 -6.38 6.35
CA ARG A 43 4.94 -5.80 7.69
C ARG A 43 4.63 -4.31 7.65
N ASP A 44 5.32 -3.58 6.78
CA ASP A 44 5.23 -2.13 6.77
C ASP A 44 3.86 -1.64 6.34
N VAL A 45 3.26 -2.28 5.33
CA VAL A 45 1.92 -1.90 4.86
C VAL A 45 0.88 -2.22 5.92
N ALA A 46 0.98 -3.40 6.56
CA ALA A 46 0.05 -3.78 7.61
C ALA A 46 0.11 -2.80 8.78
N LYS A 47 1.32 -2.42 9.19
CA LYS A 47 1.50 -1.44 10.28
C LYS A 47 0.96 -0.07 9.89
N PHE A 48 1.20 0.35 8.65
CA PHE A 48 0.71 1.62 8.14
C PHE A 48 -0.81 1.68 8.23
N CYS A 49 -1.49 0.64 7.75
CA CYS A 49 -2.94 0.59 7.78
C CYS A 49 -3.48 0.58 9.21
N ASP A 50 -2.87 -0.21 10.07
CA ASP A 50 -3.29 -0.33 11.46
C ASP A 50 -3.11 1.00 12.20
N PHE A 51 -1.95 1.62 12.02
CA PHE A 51 -1.60 2.85 12.73
C PHE A 51 -2.50 4.02 12.32
N LEU A 52 -2.80 4.14 11.03
CA LEU A 52 -3.59 5.24 10.50
C LEU A 52 -5.07 4.93 10.34
N GLY A 53 -5.47 3.70 10.66
CA GLY A 53 -6.87 3.32 10.61
C GLY A 53 -7.42 3.06 9.22
N HIS A 54 -6.55 2.80 8.24
CA HIS A 54 -7.00 2.43 6.90
C HIS A 54 -7.26 0.93 6.83
N GLU A 55 -8.03 0.51 5.84
CA GLU A 55 -8.36 -0.89 5.67
C GLU A 55 -7.48 -1.54 4.61
N LEU A 56 -6.79 -2.62 4.98
CA LEU A 56 -6.07 -3.45 4.00
C LEU A 56 -7.06 -4.44 3.42
N VAL A 57 -7.65 -4.06 2.29
CA VAL A 57 -8.74 -4.81 1.69
C VAL A 57 -8.26 -6.15 1.13
N GLU A 58 -7.07 -6.14 0.54
CA GLU A 58 -6.56 -7.30 -0.17
C GLU A 58 -5.04 -7.27 -0.20
N HIS A 59 -4.43 -8.43 -0.08
CA HIS A 59 -2.99 -8.54 -0.28
C HIS A 59 -2.69 -9.90 -0.90
N HIS A 60 -1.75 -9.89 -1.87
CA HIS A 60 -1.33 -11.09 -2.58
C HIS A 60 0.16 -11.11 -2.71
N GLN A 61 0.72 -12.31 -2.78
CA GLN A 61 2.10 -12.54 -3.15
C GLN A 61 2.11 -13.40 -4.40
N ASP A 62 2.84 -12.95 -5.42
CA ASP A 62 2.96 -13.68 -6.68
C ASP A 62 4.41 -13.63 -7.13
N GLY A 63 5.12 -14.78 -7.03
CA GLY A 63 6.54 -14.82 -7.32
C GLY A 63 7.30 -13.92 -6.36
N THR A 64 8.02 -12.93 -6.89
CA THR A 64 8.75 -11.97 -6.07
C THR A 64 7.97 -10.70 -5.82
N GLY A 65 6.75 -10.61 -6.34
CA GLY A 65 5.93 -9.41 -6.22
C GLY A 65 4.89 -9.51 -5.13
N PHE A 66 4.54 -8.35 -4.59
CA PHE A 66 3.50 -8.21 -3.57
C PHE A 66 2.51 -7.16 -4.06
N LEU A 67 1.22 -7.45 -3.89
CA LEU A 67 0.15 -6.53 -4.26
C LEU A 67 -0.68 -6.23 -3.02
N TYR A 68 -0.93 -4.95 -2.79
CA TYR A 68 -1.76 -4.50 -1.66
C TYR A 68 -2.83 -3.55 -2.14
N ARG A 69 -4.06 -3.73 -1.66
CA ARG A 69 -5.15 -2.81 -1.92
C ARG A 69 -5.58 -2.21 -0.59
N VAL A 70 -5.36 -0.92 -0.46
CA VAL A 70 -5.62 -0.19 0.79
C VAL A 70 -6.74 0.81 0.55
N LYS A 71 -7.79 0.70 1.36
CA LYS A 71 -8.94 1.61 1.29
C LYS A 71 -8.74 2.71 2.31
N LYS A 72 -8.81 3.95 1.85
CA LYS A 72 -8.63 5.10 2.72
C LYS A 72 -9.82 5.26 3.65
N ALA A 73 -9.55 5.32 4.95
CA ALA A 73 -10.56 5.57 5.97
C ALA A 73 -10.69 7.07 6.21
N GLY A 74 -11.89 7.47 6.45
CA GLY A 74 -12.22 8.79 6.89
C GLY A 74 -11.72 9.94 6.08
#